data_4da2ef76eec8fa5450479adc3ecf26a2
#
_entry.id   4da2ef76eec8fa5450479adc3ecf26a2
#
_cell.length_a   1.000
_cell.length_b   1.000
_cell.length_c   1.000
_cell.angle_alpha   90.00
_cell.angle_beta   90.00
_cell.angle_gamma   90.00
#
_symmetry.space_group_name_H-M   'P 1'
#
loop_
_entity.id
_entity.type
_entity.pdbx_description
1 polymer ?
#
loop_
_entity_poly.entity_id
_entity_poly.type
_entity_poly.pdbx_seq_one_letter_code
_entity_poly.pdbx_strand_id
1 'polypeptide(L)'
;MDEKYTPYNHKGTKIDGVEPKHRGTPATKRRLSNQQICIITAIQRFGHIIARTLNYGKPSSIDLLRFGECLEPKSFVMLDGSNSYNELLESKNCTKKVLISHESYDKFNHLNTVNSFHNLIEEKLQKYKGVASKYINRYNALFVTQRETQGMDNTEKLQYVLLRSKNIYKISCLRI
;
A
#
# COMPACT_ATOMS: atom_id res chain seq x y z
N MET A 1 4.10 -9.39 -0.65
CA MET A 1 2.92 -8.60 -0.29
C MET A 1 2.90 -8.40 1.21
N ASP A 2 2.56 -7.20 1.68
CA ASP A 2 2.62 -6.86 3.11
C ASP A 2 1.77 -5.61 3.42
N GLU A 3 1.47 -5.34 4.69
CA GLU A 3 0.68 -4.21 5.18
C GLU A 3 1.56 -3.16 5.87
N LYS A 4 1.31 -1.90 5.56
CA LYS A 4 1.87 -0.74 6.28
C LYS A 4 0.75 0.02 6.98
N TYR A 5 0.97 0.37 8.24
CA TYR A 5 0.02 1.16 9.02
C TYR A 5 0.54 2.57 9.22
N THR A 6 -0.31 3.57 8.99
CA THR A 6 -0.02 4.98 9.20
C THR A 6 -1.10 5.63 10.06
N PRO A 7 -0.74 6.56 10.96
CA PRO A 7 -1.72 7.23 11.81
C PRO A 7 -2.79 7.96 10.99
N TYR A 8 -4.04 7.84 11.42
CA TYR A 8 -5.14 8.60 10.83
C TYR A 8 -4.99 10.09 11.07
N ASN A 9 -5.27 10.92 10.07
CA ASN A 9 -5.14 12.37 10.12
C ASN A 9 -6.31 13.05 9.42
N HIS A 10 -7.03 13.90 10.16
CA HIS A 10 -8.19 14.67 9.70
C HIS A 10 -7.83 16.03 9.08
N LYS A 11 -6.58 16.32 8.82
CA LYS A 11 -6.13 17.63 8.35
C LYS A 11 -7.02 18.18 7.20
N GLY A 12 -7.49 19.41 7.38
CA GLY A 12 -8.35 20.06 6.39
C GLY A 12 -9.79 19.54 6.34
N THR A 13 -10.24 18.80 7.36
CA THR A 13 -11.64 18.40 7.52
C THR A 13 -12.10 18.80 8.90
N LYS A 14 -13.14 19.60 9.00
CA LYS A 14 -13.84 19.86 10.28
C LYS A 14 -14.81 18.68 10.49
N ILE A 15 -14.67 18.00 11.61
CA ILE A 15 -15.57 16.94 12.05
C ILE A 15 -16.12 17.39 13.39
N ASP A 16 -17.43 17.52 13.51
CA ASP A 16 -18.07 17.94 14.74
C ASP A 16 -17.78 16.92 15.85
N GLY A 17 -17.42 17.43 17.03
CA GLY A 17 -17.07 16.60 18.19
C GLY A 17 -15.71 15.91 18.15
N VAL A 18 -14.88 16.17 17.13
CA VAL A 18 -13.51 15.63 17.05
C VAL A 18 -12.50 16.74 17.18
N GLU A 19 -11.73 16.72 18.27
CA GLU A 19 -10.61 17.63 18.48
C GLU A 19 -9.53 17.43 17.42
N PRO A 20 -8.97 18.52 16.84
CA PRO A 20 -7.86 18.40 15.89
C PRO A 20 -6.64 17.76 16.57
N LYS A 21 -6.10 16.75 15.95
CA LYS A 21 -4.89 16.09 16.45
C LYS A 21 -3.71 17.06 16.42
N HIS A 22 -3.14 17.37 17.59
CA HIS A 22 -1.93 18.15 17.69
C HIS A 22 -0.72 17.36 17.18
N ARG A 23 0.20 18.06 16.52
CA ARG A 23 1.43 17.47 15.98
C ARG A 23 2.27 16.87 17.12
N GLY A 24 2.76 15.66 16.92
CA GLY A 24 3.55 14.97 17.93
C GLY A 24 2.75 14.21 18.98
N THR A 25 1.42 14.25 18.94
CA THR A 25 0.60 13.44 19.84
C THR A 25 0.66 11.97 19.41
N PRO A 26 1.18 11.06 20.23
CA PRO A 26 1.21 9.64 19.91
C PRO A 26 -0.22 9.08 19.84
N ALA A 27 -0.37 7.96 19.12
CA ALA A 27 -1.64 7.22 19.14
C ALA A 27 -1.92 6.73 20.57
N THR A 28 -3.13 6.93 21.07
CA THR A 28 -3.54 6.52 22.43
C THR A 28 -3.70 5.02 22.57
N LYS A 29 -3.89 4.31 21.45
CA LYS A 29 -4.00 2.86 21.40
C LYS A 29 -2.78 2.27 20.70
N ARG A 30 -2.13 1.30 21.38
CA ARG A 30 -1.01 0.55 20.81
C ARG A 30 -1.51 -0.43 19.72
N ARG A 31 -0.65 -0.70 18.73
CA ARG A 31 -0.86 -1.69 17.64
C ARG A 31 -2.00 -1.32 16.68
N LEU A 32 -2.54 -2.33 15.99
CA LEU A 32 -3.56 -2.26 14.94
C LEU A 32 -4.90 -1.73 15.50
N SER A 33 -5.04 -0.43 15.56
CA SER A 33 -6.24 0.23 16.06
C SER A 33 -6.94 1.01 14.96
N ASN A 34 -8.22 1.32 15.15
CA ASN A 34 -9.00 2.18 14.24
C ASN A 34 -8.43 3.60 14.09
N GLN A 35 -7.37 3.95 14.84
CA GLN A 35 -6.62 5.19 14.68
C GLN A 35 -5.52 5.11 13.61
N GLN A 36 -5.39 3.98 12.95
CA GLN A 36 -4.43 3.77 11.87
C GLN A 36 -5.13 3.35 10.58
N ILE A 37 -4.55 3.77 9.48
CA ILE A 37 -4.98 3.37 8.14
C ILE A 37 -4.06 2.27 7.67
N CYS A 38 -4.66 1.20 7.15
CA CYS A 38 -3.95 0.12 6.49
C CYS A 38 -3.66 0.49 5.03
N ILE A 39 -2.40 0.44 4.65
CA ILE A 39 -1.93 0.51 3.27
C ILE A 39 -1.42 -0.88 2.91
N ILE A 40 -2.12 -1.58 2.04
CA ILE A 40 -1.64 -2.85 1.50
C ILE A 40 -0.74 -2.60 0.29
N THR A 41 0.35 -3.35 0.22
CA THR A 41 1.33 -3.24 -0.85
C THR A 41 1.64 -4.60 -1.45
N ALA A 42 1.56 -4.69 -2.77
CA ALA A 42 2.06 -5.82 -3.55
C ALA A 42 3.12 -5.34 -4.53
N ILE A 43 4.25 -6.01 -4.59
CA ILE A 43 5.36 -5.69 -5.48
C ILE A 43 5.71 -6.92 -6.29
N GLN A 44 5.57 -6.81 -7.60
CA GLN A 44 6.11 -7.77 -8.54
C GLN A 44 7.62 -7.53 -8.69
N ARG A 45 8.41 -8.59 -8.59
CA ARG A 45 9.86 -8.46 -8.81
C ARG A 45 10.12 -8.03 -10.25
N PHE A 46 10.93 -6.97 -10.39
CA PHE A 46 11.25 -6.36 -11.70
C PHE A 46 10.02 -5.86 -12.48
N GLY A 47 8.90 -5.62 -11.80
CA GLY A 47 7.65 -5.22 -12.40
C GLY A 47 6.91 -4.15 -11.58
N HIS A 48 5.60 -4.25 -11.60
CA HIS A 48 4.71 -3.24 -11.06
C HIS A 48 4.59 -3.26 -9.54
N ILE A 49 4.28 -2.09 -9.00
CA ILE A 49 3.98 -1.87 -7.59
C ILE A 49 2.51 -1.45 -7.47
N ILE A 50 1.81 -2.04 -6.52
CA ILE A 50 0.47 -1.63 -6.14
C ILE A 50 0.49 -1.29 -4.65
N ALA A 51 0.05 -0.09 -4.30
CA ALA A 51 -0.10 0.36 -2.93
C ALA A 51 -1.46 1.04 -2.78
N ARG A 52 -2.35 0.47 -1.98
CA ARG A 52 -3.71 0.97 -1.77
C ARG A 52 -4.06 1.05 -0.30
N THR A 53 -4.72 2.13 0.07
CA THR A 53 -5.38 2.25 1.36
C THR A 53 -6.64 1.39 1.34
N LEU A 54 -6.78 0.50 2.30
CA LEU A 54 -7.95 -0.38 2.41
C LEU A 54 -8.95 0.17 3.42
N ASN A 55 -8.61 0.13 4.71
CA ASN A 55 -9.53 0.42 5.79
C ASN A 55 -8.77 0.97 7.02
N TYR A 56 -9.51 1.31 8.07
CA TYR A 56 -8.97 1.63 9.39
C TYR A 56 -8.67 0.35 10.18
N GLY A 57 -7.47 0.28 10.76
CA GLY A 57 -7.04 -0.91 11.48
C GLY A 57 -6.74 -2.09 10.57
N LYS A 58 -7.01 -3.30 11.05
CA LYS A 58 -6.77 -4.52 10.28
C LYS A 58 -7.74 -4.63 9.10
N PRO A 59 -7.28 -4.97 7.89
CA PRO A 59 -8.16 -5.14 6.74
C PRO A 59 -9.12 -6.32 6.94
N SER A 60 -10.34 -6.19 6.44
CA SER A 60 -11.31 -7.28 6.38
C SER A 60 -11.03 -8.21 5.19
N SER A 61 -11.57 -9.42 5.20
CA SER A 61 -11.50 -10.34 4.05
C SER A 61 -12.06 -9.69 2.78
N ILE A 62 -13.14 -8.92 2.89
CA ILE A 62 -13.74 -8.22 1.74
C ILE A 62 -12.77 -7.17 1.16
N ASP A 63 -12.06 -6.42 2.01
CA ASP A 63 -11.07 -5.45 1.55
C ASP A 63 -9.92 -6.13 0.81
N LEU A 64 -9.49 -7.28 1.32
CA LEU A 64 -8.42 -8.08 0.71
C LEU A 64 -8.87 -8.71 -0.62
N LEU A 65 -10.09 -9.21 -0.72
CA LEU A 65 -10.64 -9.74 -1.97
C LEU A 65 -10.73 -8.65 -3.05
N ARG A 66 -11.16 -7.44 -2.70
CA ARG A 66 -11.15 -6.27 -3.61
C ARG A 66 -9.73 -5.89 -4.04
N PHE A 67 -8.77 -5.94 -3.13
CA PHE A 67 -7.36 -5.74 -3.48
C PHE A 67 -6.88 -6.84 -4.44
N GLY A 68 -7.34 -8.06 -4.25
CA GLY A 68 -7.02 -9.22 -5.08
C GLY A 68 -7.43 -9.09 -6.55
N GLU A 69 -8.33 -8.17 -6.91
CA GLU A 69 -8.64 -7.86 -8.32
C GLU A 69 -7.37 -7.46 -9.11
N CYS A 70 -6.36 -6.94 -8.41
CA CYS A 70 -5.08 -6.55 -9.00
C CYS A 70 -4.06 -7.69 -9.10
N LEU A 71 -4.35 -8.86 -8.49
CA LEU A 71 -3.48 -10.03 -8.51
C LEU A 71 -3.87 -10.95 -9.68
N GLU A 72 -2.88 -11.34 -10.45
CA GLU A 72 -3.08 -12.37 -11.47
C GLU A 72 -3.30 -13.74 -10.82
N PRO A 73 -4.25 -14.54 -11.32
CA PRO A 73 -4.45 -15.91 -10.84
C PRO A 73 -3.18 -16.75 -10.98
N LYS A 74 -3.02 -17.74 -10.12
CA LYS A 74 -1.87 -18.68 -10.09
C LYS A 74 -0.52 -18.02 -9.84
N SER A 75 -0.50 -16.80 -9.30
CA SER A 75 0.73 -16.10 -8.92
C SER A 75 1.40 -16.78 -7.72
N PHE A 76 2.74 -16.68 -7.66
CA PHE A 76 3.52 -17.04 -6.48
C PHE A 76 3.67 -15.82 -5.56
N VAL A 77 3.12 -15.89 -4.35
CA VAL A 77 3.05 -14.75 -3.42
C VAL A 77 3.85 -15.03 -2.15
N MET A 78 4.76 -14.12 -1.81
CA MET A 78 5.51 -14.14 -0.56
C MET A 78 4.84 -13.21 0.47
N LEU A 79 4.70 -13.68 1.71
CA LEU A 79 4.00 -13.03 2.82
C LEU A 79 4.78 -13.17 4.13
N ASP A 80 4.47 -12.34 5.10
CA ASP A 80 5.02 -12.35 6.47
C ASP A 80 4.38 -13.38 7.41
N GLY A 81 3.42 -14.19 6.93
CA GLY A 81 2.73 -15.21 7.72
C GLY A 81 1.36 -14.81 8.25
N SER A 82 0.84 -13.64 7.87
CA SER A 82 -0.53 -13.27 8.21
C SER A 82 -1.55 -14.20 7.55
N ASN A 83 -2.42 -14.81 8.35
CA ASN A 83 -3.50 -15.67 7.86
C ASN A 83 -4.62 -14.89 7.14
N SER A 84 -4.62 -13.57 7.22
CA SER A 84 -5.63 -12.70 6.60
C SER A 84 -5.72 -12.87 5.09
N TYR A 85 -4.64 -13.31 4.45
CA TYR A 85 -4.54 -13.46 3.00
C TYR A 85 -5.01 -14.81 2.46
N ASN A 86 -5.32 -15.78 3.32
CA ASN A 86 -5.61 -17.14 2.87
C ASN A 86 -6.79 -17.20 1.89
N GLU A 87 -7.91 -16.59 2.26
CA GLU A 87 -9.13 -16.56 1.42
C GLU A 87 -8.87 -15.90 0.05
N LEU A 88 -8.12 -14.79 0.03
CA LEU A 88 -7.72 -14.12 -1.21
C LEU A 88 -6.89 -15.05 -2.09
N LEU A 89 -5.85 -15.68 -1.52
CA LEU A 89 -4.92 -16.51 -2.29
C LEU A 89 -5.58 -17.77 -2.81
N GLU A 90 -6.47 -18.39 -2.03
CA GLU A 90 -7.28 -19.53 -2.44
C GLU A 90 -8.24 -19.18 -3.58
N SER A 91 -8.94 -18.03 -3.48
CA SER A 91 -9.86 -17.56 -4.54
C SER A 91 -9.17 -17.32 -5.89
N LYS A 92 -7.87 -17.03 -5.88
CA LYS A 92 -7.04 -16.80 -7.08
C LYS A 92 -6.17 -18.01 -7.45
N ASN A 93 -6.26 -19.13 -6.73
CA ASN A 93 -5.39 -20.29 -6.91
C ASN A 93 -3.89 -19.90 -6.84
N CYS A 94 -3.54 -18.95 -5.99
CA CYS A 94 -2.17 -18.49 -5.82
C CYS A 94 -1.39 -19.43 -4.90
N THR A 95 -0.11 -19.65 -5.23
CA THR A 95 0.82 -20.36 -4.35
C THR A 95 1.42 -19.37 -3.36
N LYS A 96 1.40 -19.69 -2.06
CA LYS A 96 2.00 -18.84 -1.02
C LYS A 96 3.32 -19.41 -0.50
N LYS A 97 4.27 -18.52 -0.22
CA LYS A 97 5.43 -18.80 0.62
C LYS A 97 5.41 -17.84 1.80
N VAL A 98 5.32 -18.40 2.99
CA VAL A 98 5.40 -17.64 4.25
C VAL A 98 6.88 -17.48 4.62
N LEU A 99 7.27 -16.25 4.94
CA LEU A 99 8.63 -15.89 5.35
C LEU A 99 8.60 -15.48 6.82
N ILE A 100 9.18 -16.31 7.68
CA ILE A 100 9.23 -16.09 9.13
C ILE A 100 10.47 -15.26 9.47
N SER A 101 10.32 -14.21 10.27
CA SER A 101 11.34 -13.17 10.48
C SER A 101 12.69 -13.63 11.04
N HIS A 102 12.77 -14.82 11.62
CA HIS A 102 13.99 -15.39 12.21
C HIS A 102 14.62 -16.51 11.38
N GLU A 103 14.05 -16.84 10.21
CA GLU A 103 14.65 -17.78 9.29
C GLU A 103 15.66 -17.07 8.37
N SER A 104 16.70 -17.78 7.97
CA SER A 104 17.65 -17.29 6.97
C SER A 104 16.96 -17.23 5.61
N TYR A 105 16.95 -16.05 5.00
CA TYR A 105 16.40 -15.84 3.66
C TYR A 105 17.49 -16.07 2.61
N ASP A 106 17.10 -16.73 1.53
CA ASP A 106 17.97 -16.80 0.36
C ASP A 106 17.87 -15.50 -0.47
N LYS A 107 18.75 -15.36 -1.47
CA LYS A 107 18.82 -14.19 -2.35
C LYS A 107 17.48 -13.86 -3.05
N PHE A 108 16.60 -14.83 -3.22
CA PHE A 108 15.35 -14.70 -3.96
C PHE A 108 14.11 -14.66 -3.07
N ASN A 109 14.16 -15.25 -1.88
CA ASN A 109 13.01 -15.37 -0.99
C ASN A 109 13.13 -14.41 0.19
N HIS A 110 12.70 -13.15 0.00
CA HIS A 110 12.71 -12.11 1.04
C HIS A 110 11.63 -11.07 0.79
N LEU A 111 11.25 -10.33 1.84
CA LEU A 111 10.32 -9.19 1.80
C LEU A 111 11.05 -7.83 1.75
N ASN A 112 12.36 -7.79 1.58
CA ASN A 112 13.16 -6.56 1.64
C ASN A 112 12.65 -5.49 0.65
N THR A 113 12.17 -5.89 -0.53
CA THR A 113 11.64 -4.95 -1.54
C THR A 113 10.39 -4.25 -1.04
N VAL A 114 9.47 -4.96 -0.41
CA VAL A 114 8.25 -4.39 0.17
C VAL A 114 8.61 -3.50 1.35
N ASN A 115 9.47 -3.97 2.25
CA ASN A 115 9.94 -3.21 3.41
C ASN A 115 10.66 -1.92 2.99
N SER A 116 11.51 -1.97 1.96
CA SER A 116 12.15 -0.77 1.38
C SER A 116 11.13 0.24 0.85
N PHE A 117 10.07 -0.22 0.21
CA PHE A 117 9.00 0.65 -0.26
C PHE A 117 8.17 1.22 0.89
N HIS A 118 7.89 0.44 1.94
CA HIS A 118 7.24 0.92 3.15
C HIS A 118 8.04 2.01 3.87
N ASN A 119 9.36 1.88 3.91
CA ASN A 119 10.25 2.92 4.46
C ASN A 119 10.20 4.20 3.60
N LEU A 120 10.15 4.07 2.27
CA LEU A 120 9.97 5.22 1.37
C LEU A 120 8.65 5.94 1.65
N ILE A 121 7.53 5.22 1.79
CA ILE A 121 6.23 5.81 2.14
C ILE A 121 6.34 6.59 3.46
N GLU A 122 6.93 6.00 4.48
CA GLU A 122 7.08 6.61 5.79
C GLU A 122 7.90 7.89 5.74
N GLU A 123 9.10 7.84 5.14
CA GLU A 123 9.99 9.00 4.95
C GLU A 123 9.29 10.14 4.22
N LYS A 124 8.59 9.84 3.12
CA LYS A 124 7.88 10.84 2.33
C LYS A 124 6.71 11.46 3.09
N LEU A 125 5.90 10.64 3.77
CA LEU A 125 4.78 11.14 4.58
C LEU A 125 5.27 12.03 5.74
N GLN A 126 6.41 11.71 6.34
CA GLN A 126 7.06 12.56 7.36
C GLN A 126 7.51 13.90 6.79
N LYS A 127 8.13 13.91 5.60
CA LYS A 127 8.57 15.14 4.92
C LYS A 127 7.40 16.08 4.60
N TYR A 128 6.24 15.55 4.22
CA TYR A 128 5.05 16.36 3.96
C TYR A 128 4.34 16.88 5.21
N LYS A 129 4.83 16.56 6.39
CA LYS A 129 4.40 17.12 7.69
C LYS A 129 2.88 17.06 7.91
N GLY A 130 2.28 15.92 7.63
CA GLY A 130 0.87 15.65 7.87
C GLY A 130 0.01 15.70 6.63
N VAL A 131 -0.06 14.55 5.97
CA VAL A 131 -0.99 14.28 4.87
C VAL A 131 -2.34 13.88 5.47
N ALA A 132 -3.43 14.50 5.00
CA ALA A 132 -4.76 14.07 5.40
C ALA A 132 -5.05 12.67 4.85
N SER A 133 -5.67 11.83 5.67
CA SER A 133 -5.92 10.42 5.34
C SER A 133 -6.69 10.22 4.05
N LYS A 134 -7.64 11.11 3.73
CA LYS A 134 -8.40 11.10 2.48
C LYS A 134 -7.55 11.22 1.20
N TYR A 135 -6.30 11.69 1.32
CA TYR A 135 -5.40 11.86 0.18
C TYR A 135 -4.32 10.79 0.09
N ILE A 136 -4.20 9.88 1.05
CA ILE A 136 -3.10 8.90 1.11
C ILE A 136 -3.02 8.06 -0.17
N ASN A 137 -4.14 7.64 -0.77
CA ASN A 137 -4.12 6.91 -2.04
C ASN A 137 -3.48 7.69 -3.19
N ARG A 138 -3.67 9.02 -3.23
CA ARG A 138 -3.02 9.87 -4.24
C ARG A 138 -1.51 9.95 -4.03
N TYR A 139 -1.08 10.02 -2.78
CA TYR A 139 0.34 9.98 -2.43
C TYR A 139 0.96 8.62 -2.67
N ASN A 140 0.24 7.53 -2.37
CA ASN A 140 0.70 6.18 -2.72
C ASN A 140 0.93 6.05 -4.23
N ALA A 141 0.01 6.55 -5.07
CA ALA A 141 0.18 6.55 -6.51
C ALA A 141 1.42 7.35 -6.95
N LEU A 142 1.67 8.51 -6.32
CA LEU A 142 2.89 9.31 -6.57
C LEU A 142 4.16 8.54 -6.17
N PHE A 143 4.18 7.90 -5.00
CA PHE A 143 5.34 7.14 -4.53
C PHE A 143 5.60 5.90 -5.39
N VAL A 144 4.55 5.21 -5.82
CA VAL A 144 4.64 4.11 -6.80
C VAL A 144 5.29 4.62 -8.08
N THR A 145 4.77 5.71 -8.65
CA THR A 145 5.32 6.32 -9.87
C THR A 145 6.79 6.69 -9.70
N GLN A 146 7.16 7.34 -8.60
CA GLN A 146 8.56 7.71 -8.31
C GLN A 146 9.46 6.48 -8.23
N ARG A 147 8.99 5.40 -7.62
CA ARG A 147 9.76 4.16 -7.49
C ARG A 147 9.91 3.43 -8.82
N GLU A 148 8.84 3.31 -9.59
CA GLU A 148 8.84 2.63 -10.89
C GLU A 148 9.61 3.38 -11.97
N THR A 149 9.69 4.72 -11.86
CA THR A 149 10.46 5.57 -12.79
C THR A 149 11.88 5.89 -12.31
N GLN A 150 12.33 5.22 -11.27
CA GLN A 150 13.68 5.41 -10.74
C GLN A 150 14.72 4.97 -11.78
N GLY A 151 15.63 5.90 -12.15
CA GLY A 151 16.66 5.65 -13.18
C GLY A 151 16.26 6.03 -14.60
N MET A 152 14.98 6.33 -14.87
CA MET A 152 14.53 6.84 -16.16
C MET A 152 14.91 8.30 -16.35
N ASP A 153 15.13 8.71 -17.59
CA ASP A 153 15.27 10.13 -17.93
C ASP A 153 13.92 10.89 -17.87
N ASN A 154 13.92 12.20 -18.08
CA ASN A 154 12.70 13.00 -17.97
C ASN A 154 11.68 12.70 -19.07
N THR A 155 12.13 12.34 -20.27
CA THR A 155 11.25 12.00 -21.39
C THR A 155 10.57 10.65 -21.15
N GLU A 156 11.32 9.66 -20.70
CA GLU A 156 10.82 8.34 -20.31
C GLU A 156 9.81 8.44 -19.17
N LYS A 157 10.11 9.24 -18.13
CA LYS A 157 9.17 9.51 -17.02
C LYS A 157 7.86 10.12 -17.51
N LEU A 158 7.95 11.11 -18.40
CA LEU A 158 6.75 11.74 -18.96
C LEU A 158 5.92 10.74 -19.75
N GLN A 159 6.53 9.96 -20.63
CA GLN A 159 5.85 8.91 -21.39
C GLN A 159 5.19 7.89 -20.48
N TYR A 160 5.90 7.42 -19.44
CA TYR A 160 5.38 6.49 -18.45
C TYR A 160 4.13 7.03 -17.76
N VAL A 161 4.16 8.28 -17.29
CA VAL A 161 3.02 8.93 -16.62
C VAL A 161 1.84 9.10 -17.57
N LEU A 162 2.08 9.54 -18.81
CA LEU A 162 1.05 9.71 -19.82
C LEU A 162 0.37 8.40 -20.19
N LEU A 163 1.13 7.33 -20.40
CA LEU A 163 0.58 6.01 -20.71
C LEU A 163 -0.28 5.46 -19.55
N ARG A 164 0.16 5.62 -18.32
CA ARG A 164 -0.61 5.21 -17.14
C ARG A 164 -1.85 6.06 -16.89
N SER A 165 -1.80 7.36 -17.14
CA SER A 165 -2.97 8.23 -16.98
C SER A 165 -4.11 7.87 -17.93
N LYS A 166 -3.82 7.44 -19.16
CA LYS A 166 -4.82 6.93 -20.10
C LYS A 166 -5.57 5.70 -19.56
N ASN A 167 -4.88 4.80 -18.88
CA ASN A 167 -5.50 3.63 -18.27
C ASN A 167 -6.36 3.98 -17.04
N ILE A 168 -5.99 5.00 -16.28
CA ILE A 168 -6.78 5.50 -15.14
C ILE A 168 -8.09 6.13 -15.63
N TYR A 169 -8.07 6.87 -16.74
CA TYR A 169 -9.29 7.44 -17.35
C TYR A 169 -10.28 6.35 -17.81
N LYS A 170 -9.78 5.27 -18.41
CA LYS A 170 -10.64 4.13 -18.80
C LYS A 170 -11.29 3.46 -17.58
N ILE A 171 -10.61 3.34 -16.48
CA ILE A 171 -11.13 2.72 -15.24
C ILE A 171 -12.12 3.66 -14.54
N SER A 172 -11.92 4.97 -14.56
CA SER A 172 -12.83 5.94 -13.94
C SER A 172 -14.11 6.16 -14.74
N CYS A 173 -14.08 6.04 -16.06
CA CYS A 173 -15.28 6.11 -16.92
C CYS A 173 -16.16 4.86 -16.86
N LEU A 174 -15.66 3.75 -16.31
CA LEU A 174 -16.43 2.52 -16.11
C LEU A 174 -17.09 2.42 -14.72
N ARG A 175 -17.04 3.48 -13.91
CA ARG A 175 -17.61 3.55 -12.56
C ARG A 175 -18.56 4.74 -12.39
N ILE A 176 -19.48 4.90 -13.34
CA ILE A 176 -20.71 5.67 -13.15
C ILE A 176 -21.86 4.69 -13.02
#